data_a96127d5be00e5c2b6108b37e074be91
#
_entry.id   a96127d5be00e5c2b6108b37e074be91
#
_cell.length_a   1.000
_cell.length_b   1.000
_cell.length_c   1.000
_cell.angle_alpha   90.00
_cell.angle_beta   90.00
_cell.angle_gamma   90.00
#
_symmetry.space_group_name_H-M   'P 1'
#
loop_
_entity.id
_entity.type
_entity.pdbx_description
1 polymer ?
#
loop_
_entity_poly.entity_id
_entity_poly.type
_entity_poly.pdbx_seq_one_letter_code
_entity_poly.pdbx_strand_id
1 'polypeptide(L)'
;MTLTAQDLLFYILGGLSLASALGVLLMTNPIYSALCLALTMVSLAGLYASMQAWFVAGVQLIVYAGAVMVLFVMVLMLFDLKSEIKAFSRGAVAGFMKLVAVGLMTGAFLAAIYNSADTLLGTSLAAHVDGTVSTKALAQLLFGKYVFAFEAMGVLLLIIAIGAVALSRIEGGTHADE
;
A
#
# COMPACT_ATOMS: atom_id res chain seq x y z
N MET A 1 4.86 -33.56 -0.23
CA MET A 1 4.73 -32.17 -0.66
C MET A 1 6.13 -31.64 -0.85
N THR A 2 6.66 -31.70 -2.09
CA THR A 2 8.00 -31.22 -2.42
C THR A 2 7.91 -29.71 -2.54
N LEU A 3 8.43 -28.99 -1.56
CA LEU A 3 8.53 -27.53 -1.60
C LEU A 3 9.40 -27.16 -2.81
N THR A 4 8.79 -26.56 -3.79
CA THR A 4 9.52 -26.02 -4.97
C THR A 4 10.29 -24.76 -4.52
N ALA A 5 11.37 -24.42 -5.21
CA ALA A 5 12.14 -23.20 -4.91
C ALA A 5 11.27 -21.94 -4.95
N GLN A 6 10.23 -21.93 -5.78
CA GLN A 6 9.24 -20.84 -5.85
C GLN A 6 8.39 -20.73 -4.58
N ASP A 7 7.95 -21.87 -4.02
CA ASP A 7 7.16 -21.88 -2.78
C ASP A 7 7.99 -21.34 -1.61
N LEU A 8 9.26 -21.76 -1.52
CA LEU A 8 10.17 -21.26 -0.49
C LEU A 8 10.36 -19.74 -0.59
N LEU A 9 10.56 -19.22 -1.80
CA LEU A 9 10.74 -17.80 -2.05
C LEU A 9 9.48 -17.01 -1.69
N PHE A 10 8.29 -17.54 -2.01
CA PHE A 10 7.01 -16.96 -1.64
C PHE A 10 6.85 -16.85 -0.11
N TYR A 11 7.15 -17.91 0.64
CA TYR A 11 7.06 -17.88 2.10
C TYR A 11 8.08 -16.94 2.74
N ILE A 12 9.29 -16.86 2.22
CA ILE A 12 10.32 -15.93 2.72
C ILE A 12 9.89 -14.49 2.49
N LEU A 13 9.45 -14.13 1.28
CA LEU A 13 8.99 -12.78 0.95
C LEU A 13 7.71 -12.41 1.69
N GLY A 14 6.79 -13.37 1.86
CA GLY A 14 5.58 -13.21 2.66
C GLY A 14 5.90 -12.95 4.13
N GLY A 15 6.79 -13.74 4.72
CA GLY A 15 7.26 -13.54 6.09
C GLY A 15 7.97 -12.20 6.27
N LEU A 16 8.82 -11.81 5.32
CA LEU A 16 9.51 -10.53 5.34
C LEU A 16 8.53 -9.35 5.25
N SER A 17 7.51 -9.43 4.39
CA SER A 17 6.50 -8.39 4.27
C SER A 17 5.67 -8.22 5.55
N LEU A 18 5.29 -9.33 6.19
CA LEU A 18 4.57 -9.30 7.47
C LEU A 18 5.44 -8.76 8.62
N ALA A 19 6.69 -9.20 8.71
CA ALA A 19 7.62 -8.73 9.72
C ALA A 19 7.91 -7.23 9.59
N SER A 20 8.13 -6.75 8.37
CA SER A 20 8.36 -5.33 8.12
C SER A 20 7.08 -4.50 8.34
N ALA A 21 5.89 -5.00 8.00
CA ALA A 21 4.62 -4.34 8.28
C ALA A 21 4.35 -4.21 9.80
N LEU A 22 4.68 -5.25 10.58
CA LEU A 22 4.67 -5.15 12.05
C LEU A 22 5.70 -4.14 12.56
N GLY A 23 6.87 -4.07 11.93
CA GLY A 23 7.89 -3.07 12.23
C GLY A 23 7.37 -1.64 12.11
N VAL A 24 6.53 -1.34 11.10
CA VAL A 24 5.88 -0.02 10.94
C VAL A 24 5.10 0.39 12.20
N LEU A 25 4.41 -0.55 12.82
CA LEU A 25 3.58 -0.29 14.01
C LEU A 25 4.39 -0.21 15.31
N LEU A 26 5.49 -0.95 15.39
CA LEU A 26 6.30 -1.06 16.60
C LEU A 26 7.36 0.04 16.74
N MET A 27 7.79 0.63 15.60
CA MET A 27 8.81 1.68 15.63
C MET A 27 8.22 3.00 16.14
N THR A 28 8.87 3.56 17.16
CA THR A 28 8.51 4.86 17.73
C THR A 28 9.06 6.04 16.91
N ASN A 29 10.10 5.81 16.13
CA ASN A 29 10.70 6.84 15.27
C ASN A 29 10.04 6.80 13.88
N PRO A 30 9.42 7.91 13.41
CA PRO A 30 8.72 7.97 12.13
C PRO A 30 9.61 7.60 10.92
N ILE A 31 10.90 7.92 10.97
CA ILE A 31 11.84 7.62 9.87
C ILE A 31 12.06 6.11 9.76
N TYR A 32 12.30 5.42 10.88
CA TYR A 32 12.45 3.96 10.87
C TYR A 32 11.15 3.24 10.49
N SER A 33 10.00 3.77 10.93
CA SER A 33 8.67 3.27 10.51
C SER A 33 8.49 3.40 8.99
N ALA A 34 8.86 4.53 8.41
CA ALA A 34 8.81 4.74 6.95
C ALA A 34 9.76 3.79 6.19
N LEU A 35 10.96 3.52 6.72
CA LEU A 35 11.88 2.55 6.12
C LEU A 35 11.32 1.12 6.18
N CYS A 36 10.68 0.73 7.29
CA CYS A 36 9.99 -0.56 7.38
C CYS A 36 8.84 -0.65 6.37
N LEU A 37 8.10 0.44 6.15
CA LEU A 37 7.05 0.50 5.15
C LEU A 37 7.62 0.36 3.73
N ALA A 38 8.74 1.02 3.42
CA ALA A 38 9.42 0.86 2.13
C ALA A 38 9.85 -0.59 1.90
N LEU A 39 10.41 -1.25 2.93
CA LEU A 39 10.79 -2.66 2.86
C LEU A 39 9.58 -3.56 2.62
N THR A 40 8.44 -3.27 3.23
CA THR A 40 7.17 -3.98 2.98
C THR A 40 6.76 -3.85 1.51
N MET A 41 6.85 -2.63 0.91
CA MET A 41 6.49 -2.40 -0.49
C MET A 41 7.40 -3.17 -1.46
N VAL A 42 8.70 -3.22 -1.18
CA VAL A 42 9.67 -4.00 -1.97
C VAL A 42 9.39 -5.51 -1.85
N SER A 43 9.11 -5.99 -0.65
CA SER A 43 8.78 -7.42 -0.42
C SER A 43 7.49 -7.83 -1.15
N LEU A 44 6.46 -6.96 -1.15
CA LEU A 44 5.23 -7.17 -1.92
C LEU A 44 5.49 -7.22 -3.43
N ALA A 45 6.39 -6.37 -3.95
CA ALA A 45 6.77 -6.44 -5.35
C ALA A 45 7.44 -7.77 -5.70
N GLY A 46 8.29 -8.29 -4.81
CA GLY A 46 8.87 -9.63 -4.93
C GLY A 46 7.80 -10.73 -4.92
N LEU A 47 6.78 -10.62 -4.07
CA LEU A 47 5.63 -11.55 -4.06
C LEU A 47 4.88 -11.54 -5.40
N TYR A 48 4.59 -10.36 -5.95
CA TYR A 48 3.96 -10.26 -7.27
C TYR A 48 4.82 -10.88 -8.36
N ALA A 49 6.14 -10.68 -8.32
CA ALA A 49 7.07 -11.29 -9.27
C ALA A 49 7.08 -12.82 -9.13
N SER A 50 7.05 -13.37 -7.92
CA SER A 50 6.96 -14.81 -7.68
C SER A 50 5.66 -15.43 -8.22
N MET A 51 4.58 -14.65 -8.26
CA MET A 51 3.30 -15.02 -8.85
C MET A 51 3.21 -14.76 -10.37
N GLN A 52 4.33 -14.49 -11.05
CA GLN A 52 4.41 -14.19 -12.48
C GLN A 52 3.67 -12.91 -12.91
N ALA A 53 3.28 -12.04 -11.98
CA ALA A 53 2.60 -10.77 -12.23
C ALA A 53 3.62 -9.64 -12.45
N TRP A 54 4.48 -9.77 -13.46
CA TRP A 54 5.63 -8.89 -13.70
C TRP A 54 5.27 -7.42 -13.86
N PHE A 55 4.15 -7.12 -14.53
CA PHE A 55 3.68 -5.74 -14.70
C PHE A 55 3.32 -5.11 -13.36
N VAL A 56 2.57 -5.83 -12.53
CA VAL A 56 2.14 -5.35 -11.21
C VAL A 56 3.35 -5.19 -10.28
N ALA A 57 4.30 -6.12 -10.33
CA ALA A 57 5.56 -6.03 -9.59
C ALA A 57 6.36 -4.77 -9.99
N GLY A 58 6.45 -4.48 -11.28
CA GLY A 58 7.12 -3.27 -11.79
C GLY A 58 6.44 -1.99 -11.32
N VAL A 59 5.12 -1.91 -11.42
CA VAL A 59 4.34 -0.75 -10.92
C VAL A 59 4.50 -0.58 -9.42
N GLN A 60 4.49 -1.67 -8.64
CA GLN A 60 4.71 -1.63 -7.19
C GLN A 60 6.07 -1.01 -6.84
N LEU A 61 7.13 -1.37 -7.55
CA LEU A 61 8.46 -0.80 -7.31
C LEU A 61 8.56 0.66 -7.76
N ILE A 62 8.12 0.96 -8.98
CA ILE A 62 8.32 2.29 -9.57
C ILE A 62 7.44 3.33 -8.88
N VAL A 63 6.16 3.05 -8.70
CA VAL A 63 5.20 4.01 -8.17
C VAL A 63 5.21 4.02 -6.64
N TYR A 64 5.00 2.86 -5.99
CA TYR A 64 4.87 2.82 -4.53
C TYR A 64 6.22 2.95 -3.82
N ALA A 65 7.18 2.08 -4.11
CA ALA A 65 8.48 2.14 -3.45
C ALA A 65 9.34 3.32 -3.95
N GLY A 66 9.29 3.64 -5.25
CA GLY A 66 10.08 4.71 -5.85
C GLY A 66 9.51 6.10 -5.64
N ALA A 67 8.29 6.38 -6.13
CA ALA A 67 7.75 7.74 -6.11
C ALA A 67 7.10 8.08 -4.76
N VAL A 68 6.12 7.26 -4.31
CA VAL A 68 5.31 7.59 -3.12
C VAL A 68 6.14 7.52 -1.85
N MET A 69 6.93 6.44 -1.67
CA MET A 69 7.72 6.28 -0.44
C MET A 69 8.85 7.28 -0.33
N VAL A 70 9.52 7.61 -1.44
CA VAL A 70 10.59 8.64 -1.43
C VAL A 70 10.00 10.00 -1.06
N LEU A 71 8.87 10.37 -1.65
CA LEU A 71 8.18 11.62 -1.29
C LEU A 71 7.77 11.63 0.19
N PHE A 72 7.20 10.52 0.68
CA PHE A 72 6.78 10.39 2.07
C PHE A 72 7.97 10.52 3.05
N VAL A 73 9.08 9.85 2.78
CA VAL A 73 10.30 9.95 3.61
C VAL A 73 10.85 11.37 3.59
N MET A 74 10.90 12.05 2.44
CA MET A 74 11.34 13.43 2.34
C MET A 74 10.47 14.36 3.19
N VAL A 75 9.15 14.21 3.14
CA VAL A 75 8.22 15.00 3.96
C VAL A 75 8.46 14.74 5.45
N LEU A 76 8.62 13.47 5.87
CA LEU A 76 8.92 13.13 7.27
C LEU A 76 10.25 13.69 7.77
N MET A 77 11.25 13.81 6.89
CA MET A 77 12.53 14.44 7.25
C MET A 77 12.44 15.96 7.39
N LEU A 78 11.51 16.59 6.65
CA LEU A 78 11.31 18.03 6.71
C LEU A 78 10.53 18.46 7.96
N PHE A 79 9.58 17.63 8.41
CA PHE A 79 8.80 17.89 9.61
C PHE A 79 9.47 17.30 10.85
N ASP A 80 9.79 18.14 11.85
CA ASP A 80 10.27 17.68 13.16
C ASP A 80 9.07 17.19 14.01
N LEU A 81 8.70 15.93 13.84
CA LEU A 81 7.55 15.31 14.51
C LEU A 81 7.79 14.98 15.99
N LYS A 82 8.96 15.30 16.53
CA LYS A 82 9.30 14.97 17.94
C LYS A 82 8.42 15.68 18.97
N SER A 83 7.79 16.79 18.61
CA SER A 83 6.97 17.58 19.54
C SER A 83 5.53 17.09 19.68
N GLU A 84 4.96 16.41 18.68
CA GLU A 84 3.53 16.03 18.66
C GLU A 84 3.21 14.69 19.35
N ILE A 85 4.20 13.82 19.56
CA ILE A 85 3.97 12.48 20.16
C ILE A 85 3.49 12.54 21.62
N LYS A 86 3.62 13.69 22.30
CA LYS A 86 3.19 13.86 23.70
C LYS A 86 1.71 14.09 23.88
N ALA A 87 0.95 14.38 22.82
CA ALA A 87 -0.47 14.76 22.90
C ALA A 87 -1.44 13.57 22.92
N PHE A 88 -0.97 12.32 22.78
CA PHE A 88 -1.85 11.16 22.75
C PHE A 88 -2.20 10.72 24.18
N SER A 89 -3.42 11.06 24.61
CA SER A 89 -3.99 10.72 25.91
C SER A 89 -3.89 9.22 26.24
N ARG A 90 -3.08 8.92 27.27
CA ARG A 90 -2.93 7.57 27.83
C ARG A 90 -4.01 7.34 28.92
N GLY A 91 -5.25 7.17 28.52
CA GLY A 91 -6.27 6.63 29.43
C GLY A 91 -6.32 5.11 29.27
N ALA A 92 -6.16 4.35 30.36
CA ALA A 92 -6.24 2.88 30.34
C ALA A 92 -7.59 2.40 29.76
N VAL A 93 -8.68 3.10 30.04
CA VAL A 93 -10.03 2.84 29.54
C VAL A 93 -10.11 3.06 28.01
N ALA A 94 -9.49 4.13 27.51
CA ALA A 94 -9.44 4.41 26.07
C ALA A 94 -8.60 3.37 25.32
N GLY A 95 -7.53 2.87 25.93
CA GLY A 95 -6.71 1.78 25.38
C GLY A 95 -7.50 0.47 25.25
N PHE A 96 -8.22 0.09 26.30
CA PHE A 96 -9.05 -1.11 26.32
C PHE A 96 -10.18 -1.04 25.27
N MET A 97 -10.86 0.10 25.16
CA MET A 97 -11.93 0.30 24.19
C MET A 97 -11.43 0.22 22.74
N LYS A 98 -10.22 0.75 22.46
CA LYS A 98 -9.57 0.61 21.16
C LYS A 98 -9.23 -0.84 20.84
N LEU A 99 -8.71 -1.59 21.81
CA LEU A 99 -8.36 -3.00 21.64
C LEU A 99 -9.60 -3.86 21.33
N VAL A 100 -10.70 -3.61 22.06
CA VAL A 100 -11.99 -4.28 21.82
C VAL A 100 -12.55 -3.94 20.44
N ALA A 101 -12.53 -2.67 20.04
CA ALA A 101 -13.00 -2.25 18.73
C ALA A 101 -12.20 -2.89 17.58
N VAL A 102 -10.87 -2.92 17.68
CA VAL A 102 -10.00 -3.58 16.70
C VAL A 102 -10.27 -5.09 16.68
N GLY A 103 -10.38 -5.72 17.85
CA GLY A 103 -10.68 -7.15 17.97
C GLY A 103 -12.03 -7.52 17.34
N LEU A 104 -13.08 -6.71 17.56
CA LEU A 104 -14.39 -6.89 16.94
C LEU A 104 -14.34 -6.72 15.42
N MET A 105 -13.66 -5.68 14.92
CA MET A 105 -13.51 -5.49 13.47
C MET A 105 -12.75 -6.63 12.82
N THR A 106 -11.64 -7.06 13.42
CA THR A 106 -10.86 -8.19 12.90
C THR A 106 -11.64 -9.49 12.95
N GLY A 107 -12.35 -9.75 14.06
CA GLY A 107 -13.22 -10.92 14.21
C GLY A 107 -14.38 -10.94 13.22
N ALA A 108 -15.04 -9.81 13.00
CA ALA A 108 -16.11 -9.68 12.00
C ALA A 108 -15.57 -9.91 10.56
N PHE A 109 -14.38 -9.40 10.26
CA PHE A 109 -13.73 -9.61 8.96
C PHE A 109 -13.38 -11.08 8.72
N LEU A 110 -12.78 -11.74 9.71
CA LEU A 110 -12.48 -13.17 9.64
C LEU A 110 -13.74 -14.03 9.53
N ALA A 111 -14.80 -13.69 10.27
CA ALA A 111 -16.10 -14.38 10.18
C ALA A 111 -16.73 -14.19 8.80
N ALA A 112 -16.65 -12.99 8.22
CA ALA A 112 -17.12 -12.72 6.86
C ALA A 112 -16.36 -13.56 5.82
N ILE A 113 -15.03 -13.64 5.93
CA ILE A 113 -14.21 -14.49 5.05
C ILE A 113 -14.60 -15.96 5.21
N TYR A 114 -14.74 -16.45 6.44
CA TYR A 114 -15.10 -17.84 6.72
C TYR A 114 -16.48 -18.20 6.12
N ASN A 115 -17.50 -17.36 6.33
CA ASN A 115 -18.83 -17.58 5.76
C ASN A 115 -18.87 -17.42 4.23
N SER A 116 -18.00 -16.59 3.67
CA SER A 116 -17.91 -16.41 2.21
C SER A 116 -17.05 -17.48 1.54
N ALA A 117 -16.18 -18.17 2.29
CA ALA A 117 -15.27 -19.17 1.76
C ALA A 117 -16.03 -20.32 1.06
N ASP A 118 -17.13 -20.80 1.64
CA ASP A 118 -17.94 -21.85 1.05
C ASP A 118 -18.61 -21.41 -0.26
N THR A 119 -19.00 -20.14 -0.35
CA THR A 119 -19.60 -19.55 -1.56
C THR A 119 -18.54 -19.24 -2.62
N LEU A 120 -17.37 -18.77 -2.22
CA LEU A 120 -16.28 -18.43 -3.13
C LEU A 120 -15.50 -19.65 -3.61
N LEU A 121 -15.29 -20.65 -2.76
CA LEU A 121 -14.63 -21.91 -3.10
C LEU A 121 -15.51 -22.79 -3.98
N GLY A 122 -16.85 -22.73 -3.81
CA GLY A 122 -17.80 -23.49 -4.62
C GLY A 122 -18.01 -22.96 -6.03
N THR A 123 -17.73 -21.67 -6.28
CA THR A 123 -18.11 -21.03 -7.56
C THR A 123 -16.91 -20.53 -8.38
N SER A 124 -15.74 -20.34 -7.82
CA SER A 124 -14.70 -19.52 -8.46
C SER A 124 -13.34 -20.19 -8.69
N LEU A 125 -13.06 -21.34 -8.09
CA LEU A 125 -11.80 -22.06 -8.38
C LEU A 125 -11.85 -22.84 -9.70
N ALA A 126 -12.98 -22.91 -10.37
CA ALA A 126 -13.13 -23.50 -11.70
C ALA A 126 -12.90 -22.50 -12.85
N ALA A 127 -12.83 -21.21 -12.58
CA ALA A 127 -12.32 -20.26 -13.55
C ALA A 127 -10.80 -20.41 -13.57
N HIS A 128 -10.28 -21.19 -14.49
CA HIS A 128 -8.87 -21.21 -14.87
C HIS A 128 -8.43 -19.76 -15.10
N VAL A 129 -7.84 -19.16 -14.09
CA VAL A 129 -6.95 -18.04 -14.30
C VAL A 129 -5.71 -18.68 -14.91
N ASP A 130 -5.68 -18.72 -16.24
CA ASP A 130 -4.47 -19.01 -16.97
C ASP A 130 -3.40 -18.08 -16.39
N GLY A 131 -2.43 -18.67 -15.68
CA GLY A 131 -1.54 -17.99 -14.71
C GLY A 131 -0.59 -16.95 -15.26
N THR A 132 -0.84 -16.44 -16.45
CA THR A 132 -0.15 -15.26 -16.99
C THR A 132 -1.18 -14.18 -17.27
N VAL A 133 -1.41 -13.31 -16.29
CA VAL A 133 -2.10 -12.04 -16.57
C VAL A 133 -1.18 -11.25 -17.51
N SER A 134 -1.33 -11.54 -18.81
CA SER A 134 -0.55 -10.88 -19.85
C SER A 134 -0.83 -9.38 -19.77
N THR A 135 0.21 -8.56 -19.72
CA THR A 135 0.12 -7.10 -19.81
C THR A 135 -0.79 -6.64 -20.96
N LYS A 136 -0.81 -7.42 -22.05
CA LYS A 136 -1.69 -7.20 -23.19
C LYS A 136 -3.18 -7.36 -22.82
N ALA A 137 -3.53 -8.39 -22.05
CA ALA A 137 -4.92 -8.61 -21.62
C ALA A 137 -5.38 -7.49 -20.68
N LEU A 138 -4.53 -7.03 -19.76
CA LEU A 138 -4.81 -5.85 -18.92
C LEU A 138 -5.02 -4.59 -19.76
N ALA A 139 -4.18 -4.35 -20.76
CA ALA A 139 -4.31 -3.21 -21.66
C ALA A 139 -5.63 -3.27 -22.45
N GLN A 140 -6.01 -4.44 -22.97
CA GLN A 140 -7.27 -4.62 -23.68
C GLN A 140 -8.50 -4.38 -22.79
N LEU A 141 -8.46 -4.79 -21.53
CA LEU A 141 -9.53 -4.50 -20.58
C LEU A 141 -9.60 -3.01 -20.24
N LEU A 142 -8.46 -2.36 -20.02
CA LEU A 142 -8.38 -0.96 -19.66
C LEU A 142 -8.88 -0.06 -20.78
N PHE A 143 -8.38 -0.27 -22.02
CA PHE A 143 -8.74 0.55 -23.17
C PHE A 143 -10.03 0.11 -23.88
N GLY A 144 -10.56 -1.08 -23.60
CA GLY A 144 -11.84 -1.56 -24.12
C GLY A 144 -12.99 -1.31 -23.16
N LYS A 145 -12.99 -2.03 -22.02
CA LYS A 145 -14.12 -2.03 -21.09
C LYS A 145 -14.07 -0.86 -20.09
N TYR A 146 -12.87 -0.44 -19.65
CA TYR A 146 -12.66 0.54 -18.58
C TYR A 146 -12.10 1.88 -19.09
N VAL A 147 -12.36 2.21 -20.33
CA VAL A 147 -11.87 3.44 -20.99
C VAL A 147 -12.26 4.70 -20.22
N PHE A 148 -13.49 4.76 -19.72
CA PHE A 148 -13.97 5.89 -18.93
C PHE A 148 -13.18 6.05 -17.60
N ALA A 149 -12.88 4.94 -16.92
CA ALA A 149 -12.09 4.99 -15.71
C ALA A 149 -10.65 5.44 -15.99
N PHE A 150 -10.08 5.01 -17.10
CA PHE A 150 -8.76 5.46 -17.56
C PHE A 150 -8.74 6.98 -17.83
N GLU A 151 -9.74 7.50 -18.53
CA GLU A 151 -9.86 8.92 -18.82
C GLU A 151 -10.04 9.75 -17.53
N ALA A 152 -10.90 9.29 -16.61
CA ALA A 152 -11.09 9.93 -15.31
C ALA A 152 -9.79 9.99 -14.49
N MET A 153 -8.97 8.94 -14.52
CA MET A 153 -7.66 8.95 -13.87
C MET A 153 -6.70 9.95 -14.54
N GLY A 154 -6.75 10.08 -15.87
CA GLY A 154 -5.96 11.08 -16.60
C GLY A 154 -6.31 12.51 -16.17
N VAL A 155 -7.60 12.82 -16.07
CA VAL A 155 -8.09 14.12 -15.58
C VAL A 155 -7.67 14.35 -14.13
N LEU A 156 -7.77 13.33 -13.26
CA LEU A 156 -7.33 13.42 -11.87
C LEU A 156 -5.85 13.76 -11.77
N LEU A 157 -5.00 13.07 -12.54
CA LEU A 157 -3.56 13.35 -12.58
C LEU A 157 -3.26 14.78 -13.03
N LEU A 158 -4.00 15.29 -14.03
CA LEU A 158 -3.86 16.67 -14.49
C LEU A 158 -4.21 17.68 -13.37
N ILE A 159 -5.33 17.45 -12.67
CA ILE A 159 -5.76 18.31 -11.57
C ILE A 159 -4.71 18.31 -10.44
N ILE A 160 -4.18 17.14 -10.08
CA ILE A 160 -3.13 17.00 -9.05
C ILE A 160 -1.86 17.75 -9.49
N ALA A 161 -1.44 17.62 -10.74
CA ALA A 161 -0.26 18.30 -11.26
C ALA A 161 -0.42 19.83 -11.22
N ILE A 162 -1.56 20.36 -11.67
CA ILE A 162 -1.87 21.79 -11.61
C ILE A 162 -1.93 22.27 -10.16
N GLY A 163 -2.58 21.52 -9.27
CA GLY A 163 -2.69 21.83 -7.85
C GLY A 163 -1.32 21.90 -7.16
N ALA A 164 -0.45 20.94 -7.43
CA ALA A 164 0.91 20.94 -6.88
C ALA A 164 1.73 22.16 -7.31
N VAL A 165 1.67 22.53 -8.59
CA VAL A 165 2.35 23.71 -9.12
C VAL A 165 1.76 25.02 -8.57
N ALA A 166 0.42 25.09 -8.46
CA ALA A 166 -0.25 26.27 -7.92
C ALA A 166 0.11 26.52 -6.45
N LEU A 167 0.12 25.46 -5.62
CA LEU A 167 0.52 25.56 -4.20
C LEU A 167 2.00 25.94 -4.05
N SER A 168 2.87 25.41 -4.89
CA SER A 168 4.30 25.74 -4.87
C SER A 168 4.59 27.23 -5.18
N ARG A 169 3.70 27.90 -5.91
CA ARG A 169 3.88 29.31 -6.26
C ARG A 169 3.42 30.31 -5.19
N ILE A 170 2.59 29.90 -4.23
CA ILE A 170 1.99 30.80 -3.24
C ILE A 170 3.02 31.28 -2.20
N GLU A 171 4.09 30.54 -1.95
CA GLU A 171 5.13 30.93 -0.96
C GLU A 171 6.24 31.87 -1.51
N GLY A 172 6.19 32.28 -2.76
CA GLY A 172 7.19 33.16 -3.39
C GLY A 172 6.82 34.63 -3.50
N GLY A 173 5.83 35.13 -2.77
CA GLY A 173 5.33 36.51 -2.90
C GLY A 173 5.43 37.32 -1.61
N THR A 174 6.36 38.34 -1.65
CA THR A 174 6.32 39.59 -0.89
C THR A 174 6.77 39.62 0.56
N HIS A 175 8.07 39.79 0.78
CA HIS A 175 8.58 40.81 1.72
C HIS A 175 9.86 41.42 1.13
N ALA A 176 9.68 42.30 0.15
CA ALA A 176 10.72 43.21 -0.33
C ALA A 176 10.05 44.54 -0.65
N ASP A 177 9.54 45.20 0.38
CA ASP A 177 9.24 46.64 0.38
C ASP A 177 9.08 47.10 1.83
N GLU A 178 10.21 47.32 2.51
CA GLU A 178 10.41 48.37 3.53
C GLU A 178 11.94 48.50 3.80
#